data_edd558122fb7cd28413ce10c9ef70a48
#
_entry.id   edd558122fb7cd28413ce10c9ef70a48
#
_cell.length_a   1.000
_cell.length_b   1.000
_cell.length_c   1.000
_cell.angle_alpha   90.00
_cell.angle_beta   90.00
_cell.angle_gamma   90.00
#
_symmetry.space_group_name_H-M   'P 1'
#
loop_
_entity.id
_entity.type
_entity.pdbx_description
1 polymer ?
#
loop_
_entity_poly.entity_id
_entity_poly.type
_entity_poly.pdbx_seq_one_letter_code
_entity_poly.pdbx_strand_id
1 'polypeptide(L)'
;MNNRCSISFLLSILIAGYSFGQPASKPSDGELIFQSGFESDSKVIRQREDSDLAGVDRSLLAHHDWVNDLDNHPNIGNFNIQYQGGDSTMRYARIIAEPRNPENHVLHFWLDQPNVDNKKGRIQGNLYGNNGLKEIFQSVRMFLPDDFYAVRTYPREIHWLTIAEFWNNITWSQAVPYGFRITLGIGKLTPQQSDLYFILDAQDCELFADGKQKYTTIWAETNKNVKVPIGKWFTMDYYYKEGNDQDGRFYLSITTEGEKKQVVFDLKKITHHTQDPHPDGLGHFNPIKLYTSKELIAHMKRNDKTLQIYWDDLRLWKNKKPE
;
A
#
# COMPACT_ATOMS: atom_id res chain seq x y z
N MET A 1 70.71 16.42 63.96
CA MET A 1 71.00 16.81 62.59
C MET A 1 70.49 15.64 61.70
N ASN A 2 69.27 15.74 61.24
CA ASN A 2 68.63 14.65 60.51
C ASN A 2 68.38 15.06 59.03
N ASN A 3 69.14 14.45 58.15
CA ASN A 3 68.90 14.58 56.72
C ASN A 3 67.78 13.60 56.31
N ARG A 4 66.67 14.09 55.80
CA ARG A 4 65.63 13.31 55.14
C ARG A 4 65.82 13.46 53.62
N CYS A 5 66.15 12.36 52.99
CA CYS A 5 66.14 12.20 51.53
C CYS A 5 64.72 11.92 51.08
N SER A 6 64.13 12.80 50.23
CA SER A 6 62.82 12.57 49.59
C SER A 6 63.07 11.99 48.23
N ILE A 7 62.55 10.77 47.97
CA ILE A 7 62.55 10.10 46.68
C ILE A 7 61.22 10.41 46.03
N SER A 8 61.24 11.20 44.93
CA SER A 8 60.07 11.43 44.10
C SER A 8 59.91 10.32 43.08
N PHE A 9 58.84 9.57 43.20
CA PHE A 9 58.39 8.59 42.17
C PHE A 9 57.62 9.33 41.11
N LEU A 10 58.13 9.39 39.90
CA LEU A 10 57.36 9.80 38.68
C LEU A 10 56.58 8.61 38.18
N LEU A 11 55.22 8.68 38.31
CA LEU A 11 54.31 7.70 37.78
C LEU A 11 53.92 8.13 36.36
N SER A 12 54.49 7.50 35.33
CA SER A 12 54.11 7.72 33.93
C SER A 12 52.85 6.95 33.65
N ILE A 13 51.72 7.66 33.54
CA ILE A 13 50.44 7.07 33.08
C ILE A 13 50.45 7.00 31.57
N LEU A 14 50.55 5.78 31.00
CA LEU A 14 50.26 5.52 29.60
C LEU A 14 48.75 5.57 29.40
N ILE A 15 48.23 6.61 28.80
CA ILE A 15 46.86 6.70 28.34
C ILE A 15 46.79 5.95 26.98
N ALA A 16 46.37 4.68 27.01
CA ALA A 16 45.97 3.97 25.80
C ALA A 16 44.70 4.60 25.24
N GLY A 17 44.84 5.36 24.18
CA GLY A 17 43.70 5.93 23.45
C GLY A 17 42.85 4.82 22.81
N TYR A 18 41.76 4.46 23.47
CA TYR A 18 40.71 3.69 22.84
C TYR A 18 39.98 4.58 21.84
N SER A 19 40.27 4.40 20.56
CA SER A 19 39.46 4.94 19.49
C SER A 19 38.11 4.24 19.55
N PHE A 20 37.12 4.88 20.14
CA PHE A 20 35.73 4.46 19.99
C PHE A 20 35.35 4.67 18.52
N GLY A 21 35.40 3.58 17.74
CA GLY A 21 34.76 3.57 16.46
C GLY A 21 33.31 4.02 16.64
N GLN A 22 32.89 5.06 15.95
CA GLN A 22 31.48 5.45 15.92
C GLN A 22 30.68 4.21 15.53
N PRO A 23 29.63 3.84 16.26
CA PRO A 23 28.74 2.78 15.83
C PRO A 23 28.23 3.17 14.45
N ALA A 24 28.33 2.24 13.49
CA ALA A 24 27.72 2.39 12.18
C ALA A 24 26.28 2.85 12.42
N SER A 25 25.92 4.00 11.84
CA SER A 25 24.55 4.53 11.94
C SER A 25 23.60 3.40 11.52
N LYS A 26 22.70 2.99 12.43
CA LYS A 26 21.58 2.11 12.04
C LYS A 26 20.95 2.69 10.79
N PRO A 27 20.54 1.85 9.83
CA PRO A 27 19.75 2.31 8.69
C PRO A 27 18.65 3.22 9.25
N SER A 28 18.44 4.39 8.68
CA SER A 28 17.43 5.33 9.19
C SER A 28 16.09 4.60 9.17
N ASP A 29 15.40 4.51 10.29
CA ASP A 29 14.08 3.86 10.43
C ASP A 29 13.02 4.55 9.54
N GLY A 30 13.45 5.52 8.71
CA GLY A 30 12.60 6.36 7.88
C GLY A 30 11.88 7.42 8.73
N GLU A 31 11.22 8.32 8.06
CA GLU A 31 10.35 9.34 8.65
C GLU A 31 8.90 8.88 8.52
N LEU A 32 8.22 8.64 9.65
CA LEU A 32 6.78 8.35 9.65
C LEU A 32 6.04 9.64 9.26
N ILE A 33 5.36 9.59 8.12
CA ILE A 33 4.59 10.73 7.58
C ILE A 33 3.18 10.72 8.16
N PHE A 34 2.54 9.55 8.18
CA PHE A 34 1.16 9.38 8.58
C PHE A 34 0.90 7.98 9.12
N GLN A 35 -0.01 7.88 10.08
CA GLN A 35 -0.55 6.60 10.53
C GLN A 35 -2.00 6.72 11.02
N SER A 36 -2.78 5.67 10.84
CA SER A 36 -4.10 5.51 11.43
C SER A 36 -4.46 4.04 11.58
N GLY A 37 -5.01 3.67 12.75
CA GLY A 37 -5.69 2.41 12.99
C GLY A 37 -7.21 2.51 12.74
N PHE A 38 -7.69 3.62 12.16
CA PHE A 38 -9.12 3.90 11.97
C PHE A 38 -9.94 3.98 13.26
N GLU A 39 -9.26 4.27 14.35
CA GLU A 39 -9.83 4.34 15.70
C GLU A 39 -10.26 5.76 16.10
N SER A 40 -10.76 5.87 17.35
CA SER A 40 -11.07 7.14 18.01
C SER A 40 -12.04 8.01 17.21
N ASP A 41 -11.62 9.22 16.82
CA ASP A 41 -12.44 10.19 16.09
C ASP A 41 -12.37 10.03 14.57
N SER A 42 -11.66 9.02 14.05
CA SER A 42 -11.63 8.74 12.61
C SER A 42 -13.01 8.37 12.08
N LYS A 43 -13.43 8.98 10.99
CA LYS A 43 -14.75 8.75 10.40
C LYS A 43 -14.75 8.94 8.89
N VAL A 44 -15.59 8.15 8.21
CA VAL A 44 -15.88 8.31 6.79
C VAL A 44 -16.98 9.36 6.63
N ILE A 45 -16.68 10.41 5.88
CA ILE A 45 -17.61 11.50 5.58
C ILE A 45 -18.02 11.41 4.12
N ARG A 46 -19.31 11.22 3.85
CA ARG A 46 -19.81 11.18 2.47
C ARG A 46 -19.73 12.56 1.82
N GLN A 47 -19.12 12.61 0.63
CA GLN A 47 -19.05 13.79 -0.22
C GLN A 47 -19.58 13.44 -1.62
N ARG A 48 -20.77 13.90 -1.97
CA ARG A 48 -21.42 13.64 -3.28
C ARG A 48 -21.37 12.15 -3.65
N GLU A 49 -20.51 11.78 -4.62
CA GLU A 49 -20.33 10.41 -5.12
C GLU A 49 -19.18 9.67 -4.43
N ASP A 50 -18.28 10.39 -3.76
CA ASP A 50 -17.12 9.87 -3.05
C ASP A 50 -17.29 10.02 -1.54
N SER A 51 -16.27 9.67 -0.78
CA SER A 51 -16.20 9.89 0.66
C SER A 51 -14.79 10.31 1.05
N ASP A 52 -14.68 11.10 2.11
CA ASP A 52 -13.41 11.44 2.71
C ASP A 52 -13.22 10.72 4.03
N LEU A 53 -11.98 10.64 4.49
CA LEU A 53 -11.65 10.33 5.86
C LEU A 53 -11.31 11.63 6.60
N ALA A 54 -11.80 11.78 7.81
CA ALA A 54 -11.54 12.95 8.65
C ALA A 54 -11.44 12.55 10.12
N GLY A 55 -10.91 13.47 10.93
CA GLY A 55 -10.73 13.30 12.35
C GLY A 55 -9.30 12.91 12.73
N VAL A 56 -9.08 12.82 14.04
CA VAL A 56 -7.77 12.54 14.64
C VAL A 56 -7.79 11.14 15.21
N ASP A 57 -6.92 10.27 14.71
CA ASP A 57 -6.69 8.97 15.33
C ASP A 57 -5.72 9.12 16.51
N ARG A 58 -6.19 8.80 17.72
CA ARG A 58 -5.43 8.91 18.97
C ARG A 58 -5.04 7.57 19.57
N SER A 59 -5.37 6.48 18.92
CA SER A 59 -5.07 5.13 19.41
C SER A 59 -3.59 4.78 19.35
N LEU A 60 -2.87 5.40 18.41
CA LEU A 60 -1.45 5.17 18.19
C LEU A 60 -0.59 6.22 18.91
N LEU A 61 0.68 5.90 19.17
CA LEU A 61 1.61 6.79 19.89
C LEU A 61 1.78 8.16 19.25
N ALA A 62 1.81 8.23 17.92
CA ALA A 62 1.76 9.48 17.17
C ALA A 62 0.32 9.69 16.72
N HIS A 63 -0.30 10.77 17.16
CA HIS A 63 -1.64 11.15 16.76
C HIS A 63 -1.56 11.87 15.42
N HIS A 64 -2.33 11.40 14.45
CA HIS A 64 -2.39 12.00 13.12
C HIS A 64 -3.84 12.37 12.77
N ASP A 65 -3.97 13.54 12.18
CA ASP A 65 -5.22 14.06 11.62
C ASP A 65 -5.25 13.81 10.11
N TRP A 66 -6.31 13.18 9.64
CA TRP A 66 -6.46 12.85 8.22
C TRP A 66 -6.39 14.07 7.29
N VAL A 67 -6.92 15.22 7.73
CA VAL A 67 -6.91 16.45 6.93
C VAL A 67 -5.65 17.26 7.15
N ASN A 68 -5.25 17.48 8.42
CA ASN A 68 -4.15 18.37 8.72
C ASN A 68 -2.78 17.76 8.46
N ASP A 69 -2.61 16.47 8.72
CA ASP A 69 -1.30 15.82 8.61
C ASP A 69 -1.11 15.10 7.28
N LEU A 70 -2.19 14.58 6.66
CA LEU A 70 -2.12 13.89 5.39
C LEU A 70 -2.41 14.82 4.21
N ASP A 71 -3.62 15.40 4.12
CA ASP A 71 -4.02 16.22 2.97
C ASP A 71 -3.19 17.51 2.82
N ASN A 72 -2.65 18.03 3.91
CA ASN A 72 -1.78 19.20 3.89
C ASN A 72 -0.28 18.88 3.88
N HIS A 73 0.09 17.61 3.73
CA HIS A 73 1.49 17.23 3.67
C HIS A 73 2.14 17.72 2.35
N PRO A 74 3.36 18.31 2.37
CA PRO A 74 3.95 18.97 1.19
C PRO A 74 4.25 18.05 -0.01
N ASN A 75 4.41 16.75 0.23
CA ASN A 75 4.70 15.76 -0.81
C ASN A 75 3.55 14.77 -1.07
N ILE A 76 2.57 14.71 -0.17
CA ILE A 76 1.40 13.84 -0.28
C ILE A 76 0.22 14.76 -0.57
N GLY A 77 -0.57 14.40 -1.55
CA GLY A 77 -1.80 15.12 -1.88
C GLY A 77 -2.97 14.67 -1.02
N ASN A 78 -4.17 15.00 -1.49
CA ASN A 78 -5.40 14.71 -0.76
C ASN A 78 -5.71 13.20 -0.74
N PHE A 79 -6.32 12.76 0.36
CA PHE A 79 -6.89 11.43 0.45
C PHE A 79 -8.41 11.46 0.32
N ASN A 80 -8.95 10.60 -0.54
CA ASN A 80 -10.38 10.33 -0.56
C ASN A 80 -10.69 8.86 -0.85
N ILE A 81 -11.92 8.45 -0.59
CA ILE A 81 -12.44 7.14 -0.99
C ILE A 81 -13.32 7.33 -2.21
N GLN A 82 -12.85 6.85 -3.35
CA GLN A 82 -13.52 7.00 -4.65
C GLN A 82 -14.25 5.71 -5.04
N TYR A 83 -15.46 5.88 -5.56
CA TYR A 83 -16.32 4.79 -6.04
C TYR A 83 -16.56 4.81 -7.55
N GLN A 84 -16.67 5.98 -8.17
CA GLN A 84 -17.06 6.19 -9.58
C GLN A 84 -18.47 5.67 -9.91
N GLY A 85 -19.44 5.90 -9.03
CA GLY A 85 -20.83 5.57 -9.25
C GLY A 85 -21.43 4.58 -8.27
N GLY A 86 -22.69 4.25 -8.48
CA GLY A 86 -23.48 3.42 -7.58
C GLY A 86 -23.83 4.10 -6.25
N ASP A 87 -24.52 3.40 -5.40
CA ASP A 87 -24.90 3.86 -4.07
C ASP A 87 -24.53 2.86 -2.96
N SER A 88 -24.93 3.13 -1.75
CA SER A 88 -24.59 2.31 -0.58
C SER A 88 -25.24 0.92 -0.56
N THR A 89 -26.19 0.63 -1.45
CA THR A 89 -26.74 -0.71 -1.64
C THR A 89 -25.88 -1.57 -2.55
N MET A 90 -25.03 -0.94 -3.36
CA MET A 90 -24.11 -1.60 -4.28
C MET A 90 -22.70 -1.72 -3.68
N ARG A 91 -22.26 -0.70 -2.97
CA ARG A 91 -20.91 -0.61 -2.40
C ARG A 91 -20.85 0.41 -1.26
N TYR A 92 -19.91 0.22 -0.33
CA TYR A 92 -19.59 1.25 0.67
C TYR A 92 -18.18 1.09 1.23
N ALA A 93 -17.69 2.17 1.84
CA ALA A 93 -16.60 2.16 2.80
C ALA A 93 -17.13 2.73 4.13
N ARG A 94 -16.83 2.07 5.24
CA ARG A 94 -17.27 2.46 6.59
C ARG A 94 -16.21 2.08 7.61
N ILE A 95 -16.07 2.86 8.66
CA ILE A 95 -15.37 2.44 9.87
C ILE A 95 -16.39 1.70 10.73
N ILE A 96 -16.07 0.47 11.11
CA ILE A 96 -16.92 -0.41 11.92
C ILE A 96 -16.08 -1.12 12.97
N ALA A 97 -16.73 -1.61 14.01
CA ALA A 97 -16.07 -2.53 14.94
C ALA A 97 -15.60 -3.79 14.21
N GLU A 98 -14.40 -4.26 14.52
CA GLU A 98 -13.86 -5.48 13.93
C GLU A 98 -14.73 -6.69 14.33
N PRO A 99 -15.16 -7.55 13.38
CA PRO A 99 -16.06 -8.65 13.68
C PRO A 99 -15.55 -9.65 14.74
N ARG A 100 -14.23 -9.76 14.90
CA ARG A 100 -13.60 -10.70 15.86
C ARG A 100 -13.06 -10.02 17.12
N ASN A 101 -12.95 -8.71 17.13
CA ASN A 101 -12.50 -7.91 18.25
C ASN A 101 -13.28 -6.58 18.28
N PRO A 102 -14.45 -6.52 18.93
CA PRO A 102 -15.31 -5.33 18.90
C PRO A 102 -14.71 -4.05 19.50
N GLU A 103 -13.64 -4.17 20.27
CA GLU A 103 -12.90 -3.03 20.81
C GLU A 103 -11.98 -2.35 19.77
N ASN A 104 -11.67 -3.04 18.67
CA ASN A 104 -10.90 -2.53 17.54
C ASN A 104 -11.86 -2.05 16.44
N HIS A 105 -11.51 -0.96 15.76
CA HIS A 105 -12.24 -0.46 14.60
C HIS A 105 -11.41 -0.64 13.33
N VAL A 106 -12.08 -0.83 12.22
CA VAL A 106 -11.44 -1.12 10.94
C VAL A 106 -12.16 -0.41 9.80
N LEU A 107 -11.45 -0.03 8.77
CA LEU A 107 -12.07 0.45 7.54
C LEU A 107 -12.53 -0.73 6.70
N HIS A 108 -13.84 -0.84 6.53
CA HIS A 108 -14.49 -1.92 5.79
C HIS A 108 -14.88 -1.48 4.38
N PHE A 109 -14.35 -2.15 3.37
CA PHE A 109 -14.81 -2.08 1.98
C PHE A 109 -15.75 -3.24 1.68
N TRP A 110 -16.95 -2.92 1.23
CA TRP A 110 -17.99 -3.88 0.88
C TRP A 110 -18.54 -3.62 -0.50
N LEU A 111 -18.61 -4.66 -1.35
CA LEU A 111 -18.97 -4.59 -2.74
C LEU A 111 -19.90 -5.75 -3.13
N ASP A 112 -21.18 -5.46 -3.35
CA ASP A 112 -22.23 -6.44 -3.69
C ASP A 112 -22.64 -6.39 -5.17
N GLN A 113 -22.48 -5.24 -5.82
CA GLN A 113 -22.90 -5.05 -7.20
C GLN A 113 -21.89 -4.21 -8.00
N PRO A 114 -21.83 -4.38 -9.33
CA PRO A 114 -21.03 -3.52 -10.19
C PRO A 114 -21.54 -2.08 -10.12
N ASN A 115 -20.68 -1.16 -9.67
CA ASN A 115 -21.04 0.26 -9.50
C ASN A 115 -20.45 1.19 -10.56
N VAL A 116 -19.57 0.69 -11.44
CA VAL A 116 -18.95 1.47 -12.52
C VAL A 116 -19.39 0.92 -13.87
N ASP A 117 -20.15 1.71 -14.63
CA ASP A 117 -20.67 1.39 -15.97
C ASP A 117 -21.37 0.02 -16.06
N ASN A 118 -21.90 -0.48 -14.96
CA ASN A 118 -22.48 -1.84 -14.86
C ASN A 118 -21.53 -2.95 -15.38
N LYS A 119 -20.22 -2.72 -15.34
CA LYS A 119 -19.19 -3.65 -15.85
C LYS A 119 -18.16 -4.06 -14.79
N LYS A 120 -17.99 -3.26 -13.77
CA LYS A 120 -16.93 -3.44 -12.78
C LYS A 120 -17.36 -2.86 -11.43
N GLY A 121 -16.76 -3.37 -10.36
CA GLY A 121 -16.93 -2.84 -9.01
C GLY A 121 -15.65 -2.21 -8.49
N ARG A 122 -15.76 -1.04 -7.86
CA ARG A 122 -14.63 -0.25 -7.36
C ARG A 122 -14.95 0.41 -6.03
N ILE A 123 -14.01 0.26 -5.11
CA ILE A 123 -13.84 1.08 -3.92
C ILE A 123 -12.34 1.28 -3.77
N GLN A 124 -11.86 2.52 -3.73
CA GLN A 124 -10.43 2.78 -3.62
C GLN A 124 -10.13 3.98 -2.76
N GLY A 125 -9.20 3.84 -1.81
CA GLY A 125 -8.54 4.97 -1.18
C GLY A 125 -7.54 5.57 -2.16
N ASN A 126 -7.64 6.86 -2.42
CA ASN A 126 -6.74 7.59 -3.30
C ASN A 126 -5.89 8.56 -2.50
N LEU A 127 -4.61 8.56 -2.75
CA LEU A 127 -3.71 9.68 -2.51
C LEU A 127 -3.41 10.31 -3.88
N TYR A 128 -3.92 11.49 -4.15
CA TYR A 128 -3.80 12.15 -5.45
C TYR A 128 -3.28 13.58 -5.32
N GLY A 129 -2.65 14.08 -6.39
CA GLY A 129 -1.96 15.37 -6.36
C GLY A 129 -0.65 15.31 -5.58
N ASN A 130 -0.04 14.13 -5.47
CA ASN A 130 1.29 13.98 -4.88
C ASN A 130 2.33 14.74 -5.72
N ASN A 131 3.35 15.26 -5.06
CA ASN A 131 4.41 16.03 -5.68
C ASN A 131 5.79 15.44 -5.35
N GLY A 132 6.48 14.92 -6.37
CA GLY A 132 7.81 14.37 -6.22
C GLY A 132 7.89 13.13 -5.32
N LEU A 133 6.84 12.33 -5.26
CA LEU A 133 6.81 11.10 -4.46
C LEU A 133 7.54 9.97 -5.17
N LYS A 134 8.88 10.06 -5.18
CA LYS A 134 9.75 9.08 -5.88
C LYS A 134 10.05 7.83 -5.08
N GLU A 135 9.87 7.88 -3.77
CA GLU A 135 10.13 6.76 -2.86
C GLU A 135 9.14 6.79 -1.71
N ILE A 136 8.45 5.67 -1.48
CA ILE A 136 7.51 5.53 -0.37
C ILE A 136 7.56 4.10 0.20
N PHE A 137 7.46 4.00 1.51
CA PHE A 137 7.18 2.76 2.22
C PHE A 137 5.80 2.86 2.87
N GLN A 138 5.00 1.83 2.70
CA GLN A 138 3.68 1.70 3.34
C GLN A 138 3.58 0.38 4.07
N SER A 139 2.93 0.40 5.22
CA SER A 139 2.44 -0.79 5.90
C SER A 139 0.93 -0.67 6.10
N VAL A 140 0.19 -1.75 5.91
CA VAL A 140 -1.24 -1.80 6.19
C VAL A 140 -1.64 -3.22 6.57
N ARG A 141 -2.51 -3.38 7.56
CA ARG A 141 -3.12 -4.68 7.85
C ARG A 141 -4.33 -4.90 6.96
N MET A 142 -4.47 -6.11 6.47
CA MET A 142 -5.60 -6.53 5.64
C MET A 142 -6.19 -7.83 6.19
N PHE A 143 -7.52 -7.91 6.18
CA PHE A 143 -8.25 -9.13 6.48
C PHE A 143 -9.21 -9.46 5.35
N LEU A 144 -9.09 -10.65 4.80
CA LEU A 144 -10.01 -11.23 3.84
C LEU A 144 -10.90 -12.22 4.57
N PRO A 145 -12.21 -11.94 4.73
CA PRO A 145 -13.10 -12.81 5.47
C PRO A 145 -13.33 -14.16 4.76
N ASP A 146 -13.95 -15.09 5.45
CA ASP A 146 -14.20 -16.45 4.93
C ASP A 146 -15.03 -16.46 3.63
N ASP A 147 -15.76 -15.41 3.35
CA ASP A 147 -16.44 -15.21 2.07
C ASP A 147 -15.48 -15.28 0.88
N PHE A 148 -14.22 -14.88 1.06
CA PHE A 148 -13.18 -14.98 0.04
C PHE A 148 -12.84 -16.43 -0.37
N TYR A 149 -13.24 -17.44 0.40
CA TYR A 149 -13.12 -18.83 -0.07
C TYR A 149 -13.96 -19.08 -1.33
N ALA A 150 -15.05 -18.35 -1.54
CA ALA A 150 -15.81 -18.42 -2.78
C ALA A 150 -15.04 -17.91 -4.01
N VAL A 151 -14.10 -16.96 -3.84
CA VAL A 151 -13.20 -16.51 -4.93
C VAL A 151 -12.39 -17.67 -5.50
N ARG A 152 -11.97 -18.60 -4.64
CA ARG A 152 -11.22 -19.81 -5.04
C ARG A 152 -12.00 -20.71 -5.99
N THR A 153 -13.32 -20.74 -5.86
CA THR A 153 -14.21 -21.57 -6.68
C THR A 153 -14.63 -20.92 -7.99
N TYR A 154 -14.17 -19.68 -8.26
CA TYR A 154 -14.42 -19.01 -9.54
C TYR A 154 -13.95 -19.88 -10.70
N PRO A 155 -14.82 -20.18 -11.71
CA PRO A 155 -14.54 -21.22 -12.71
C PRO A 155 -13.55 -20.81 -13.81
N ARG A 156 -12.94 -19.62 -13.68
CA ARG A 156 -11.94 -19.10 -14.63
C ARG A 156 -10.70 -18.63 -13.87
N GLU A 157 -9.69 -18.27 -14.62
CA GLU A 157 -8.55 -17.50 -14.13
C GLU A 157 -8.99 -16.13 -13.63
N ILE A 158 -8.28 -15.60 -12.64
CA ILE A 158 -8.49 -14.25 -12.11
C ILE A 158 -7.20 -13.49 -12.32
N HIS A 159 -7.22 -12.54 -13.25
CA HIS A 159 -6.12 -11.62 -13.52
C HIS A 159 -6.44 -10.20 -13.05
N TRP A 160 -7.64 -9.99 -12.52
CA TRP A 160 -8.12 -8.68 -12.13
C TRP A 160 -8.98 -8.74 -10.86
N LEU A 161 -8.30 -8.69 -9.73
CA LEU A 161 -8.84 -8.34 -8.42
C LEU A 161 -7.77 -7.48 -7.75
N THR A 162 -7.81 -6.17 -8.03
CA THR A 162 -6.78 -5.22 -7.64
C THR A 162 -6.98 -4.75 -6.21
N ILE A 163 -5.90 -4.73 -5.42
CA ILE A 163 -5.88 -4.32 -4.02
C ILE A 163 -5.02 -3.09 -3.74
N ALA A 164 -4.11 -2.72 -4.66
CA ALA A 164 -3.37 -1.45 -4.64
C ALA A 164 -2.94 -1.07 -6.06
N GLU A 165 -2.74 0.24 -6.30
CA GLU A 165 -2.19 0.77 -7.56
C GLU A 165 -1.25 1.94 -7.31
N PHE A 166 -0.21 2.05 -8.13
CA PHE A 166 0.84 3.07 -8.10
C PHE A 166 0.90 3.71 -9.48
N TRP A 167 0.67 5.03 -9.57
CA TRP A 167 0.56 5.74 -10.83
C TRP A 167 1.52 6.91 -10.93
N ASN A 168 2.30 6.95 -12.00
CA ASN A 168 3.00 8.14 -12.45
C ASN A 168 2.16 8.81 -13.55
N ASN A 169 2.13 10.13 -13.57
CA ASN A 169 1.44 10.92 -14.61
C ASN A 169 -0.01 10.51 -14.89
N ILE A 170 -0.86 10.62 -13.89
CA ILE A 170 -2.28 10.28 -14.02
C ILE A 170 -3.12 11.32 -14.75
N THR A 171 -2.60 12.49 -15.05
CA THR A 171 -3.36 13.58 -15.66
C THR A 171 -3.94 13.23 -17.04
N TRP A 172 -3.51 12.10 -17.62
CA TRP A 172 -4.08 11.59 -18.87
C TRP A 172 -4.29 12.70 -19.91
N SER A 173 -3.30 13.57 -20.05
CA SER A 173 -3.35 14.65 -21.02
C SER A 173 -2.36 14.38 -22.14
N GLN A 174 -2.68 14.85 -23.33
CA GLN A 174 -1.75 14.79 -24.45
C GLN A 174 -0.47 15.60 -24.20
N ALA A 175 -0.52 16.59 -23.30
CA ALA A 175 0.64 17.38 -22.90
C ALA A 175 1.60 16.58 -21.98
N VAL A 176 1.10 15.54 -21.29
CA VAL A 176 1.89 14.65 -20.44
C VAL A 176 1.50 13.20 -20.75
N PRO A 177 2.01 12.65 -21.88
CA PRO A 177 1.56 11.36 -22.40
C PRO A 177 2.18 10.14 -21.68
N TYR A 178 3.03 10.36 -20.68
CA TYR A 178 3.86 9.32 -20.05
C TYR A 178 3.19 8.69 -18.84
N GLY A 179 1.93 8.27 -19.00
CA GLY A 179 1.24 7.54 -17.93
C GLY A 179 1.87 6.16 -17.71
N PHE A 180 2.09 5.81 -16.47
CA PHE A 180 2.58 4.49 -16.07
C PHE A 180 1.87 4.04 -14.80
N ARG A 181 1.61 2.74 -14.69
CA ARG A 181 1.06 2.17 -13.47
C ARG A 181 1.66 0.83 -13.11
N ILE A 182 1.72 0.56 -11.81
CA ILE A 182 1.90 -0.78 -11.26
C ILE A 182 0.61 -1.15 -10.54
N THR A 183 0.03 -2.31 -10.87
CA THR A 183 -1.14 -2.84 -10.17
C THR A 183 -0.74 -4.04 -9.36
N LEU A 184 -1.12 -4.05 -8.08
CA LEU A 184 -1.03 -5.23 -7.22
C LEU A 184 -2.43 -5.84 -7.07
N GLY A 185 -2.53 -7.13 -7.36
CA GLY A 185 -3.79 -7.85 -7.30
C GLY A 185 -3.67 -9.22 -6.67
N ILE A 186 -4.84 -9.83 -6.51
CA ILE A 186 -5.03 -11.23 -6.14
C ILE A 186 -5.45 -11.99 -7.38
N GLY A 187 -4.70 -13.05 -7.72
CA GLY A 187 -4.92 -13.84 -8.91
C GLY A 187 -5.21 -15.31 -8.64
N LYS A 188 -5.84 -15.94 -9.62
CA LYS A 188 -6.04 -17.38 -9.74
C LYS A 188 -5.51 -17.81 -11.10
N LEU A 189 -4.47 -18.63 -11.13
CA LEU A 189 -3.65 -18.86 -12.34
C LEU A 189 -4.28 -19.86 -13.31
N THR A 190 -5.11 -20.78 -12.81
CA THR A 190 -5.84 -21.75 -13.62
C THR A 190 -7.25 -21.96 -13.06
N PRO A 191 -8.24 -22.38 -13.88
CA PRO A 191 -9.59 -22.68 -13.40
C PRO A 191 -9.65 -23.75 -12.30
N GLN A 192 -8.75 -24.71 -12.34
CA GLN A 192 -8.71 -25.85 -11.40
C GLN A 192 -8.01 -25.53 -10.09
N GLN A 193 -7.25 -24.43 -10.04
CA GLN A 193 -6.48 -24.06 -8.87
C GLN A 193 -7.39 -23.57 -7.76
N SER A 194 -7.13 -24.02 -6.53
CA SER A 194 -7.87 -23.60 -5.35
C SER A 194 -7.18 -22.49 -4.55
N ASP A 195 -5.90 -22.24 -4.80
CA ASP A 195 -5.13 -21.21 -4.09
C ASP A 195 -5.14 -19.89 -4.86
N LEU A 196 -5.12 -18.79 -4.09
CA LEU A 196 -4.97 -17.44 -4.60
C LEU A 196 -3.55 -16.95 -4.35
N TYR A 197 -3.02 -16.18 -5.29
CA TYR A 197 -1.66 -15.66 -5.26
C TYR A 197 -1.63 -14.16 -5.51
N PHE A 198 -0.56 -13.50 -5.07
CA PHE A 198 -0.31 -12.11 -5.42
C PHE A 198 0.22 -12.01 -6.85
N ILE A 199 -0.30 -11.05 -7.60
CA ILE A 199 0.09 -10.75 -8.97
C ILE A 199 0.44 -9.28 -9.11
N LEU A 200 1.44 -8.97 -9.92
CA LEU A 200 1.83 -7.62 -10.31
C LEU A 200 1.78 -7.47 -11.82
N ASP A 201 1.33 -6.31 -12.27
CA ASP A 201 1.35 -5.91 -13.67
C ASP A 201 1.77 -4.44 -13.76
N ALA A 202 2.83 -4.15 -14.52
CA ALA A 202 3.31 -2.81 -14.78
C ALA A 202 3.08 -2.45 -16.24
N GLN A 203 2.46 -1.31 -16.47
CA GLN A 203 1.96 -0.92 -17.77
C GLN A 203 2.29 0.53 -18.10
N ASP A 204 2.80 0.77 -19.30
CA ASP A 204 2.72 2.07 -19.94
C ASP A 204 1.29 2.36 -20.36
N CYS A 205 0.88 3.58 -20.20
CA CYS A 205 -0.48 4.03 -20.45
C CYS A 205 -0.47 5.21 -21.42
N GLU A 206 -1.04 5.01 -22.60
CA GLU A 206 -1.13 6.03 -23.65
C GLU A 206 -2.57 6.56 -23.74
N LEU A 207 -2.72 7.88 -23.84
CA LEU A 207 -3.99 8.53 -24.14
C LEU A 207 -4.02 9.01 -25.58
N PHE A 208 -4.93 8.51 -26.37
CA PHE A 208 -5.14 8.94 -27.75
C PHE A 208 -6.01 10.20 -27.86
N ALA A 209 -5.93 10.88 -29.01
CA ALA A 209 -6.70 12.10 -29.29
C ALA A 209 -8.22 11.90 -29.21
N ASP A 210 -8.72 10.68 -29.43
CA ASP A 210 -10.13 10.31 -29.31
C ASP A 210 -10.56 9.95 -27.87
N GLY A 211 -9.66 10.17 -26.90
CA GLY A 211 -9.90 9.85 -25.49
C GLY A 211 -9.76 8.38 -25.12
N LYS A 212 -9.42 7.51 -26.08
CA LYS A 212 -9.16 6.11 -25.76
C LYS A 212 -7.82 5.95 -25.06
N GLN A 213 -7.78 4.98 -24.17
CA GLN A 213 -6.59 4.59 -23.42
C GLN A 213 -6.08 3.24 -23.93
N LYS A 214 -4.77 3.15 -24.13
CA LYS A 214 -4.08 1.90 -24.40
C LYS A 214 -3.11 1.60 -23.27
N TYR A 215 -3.13 0.37 -22.82
CA TYR A 215 -2.21 -0.15 -21.82
C TYR A 215 -1.28 -1.18 -22.48
N THR A 216 0.00 -0.99 -22.29
CA THR A 216 1.03 -1.90 -22.79
C THR A 216 1.80 -2.47 -21.60
N THR A 217 1.70 -3.77 -21.36
CA THR A 217 2.43 -4.42 -20.27
C THR A 217 3.92 -4.38 -20.54
N ILE A 218 4.67 -3.80 -19.62
CA ILE A 218 6.13 -3.69 -19.65
C ILE A 218 6.76 -4.87 -18.91
N TRP A 219 6.19 -5.21 -17.75
CA TRP A 219 6.52 -6.43 -17.03
C TRP A 219 5.35 -6.90 -16.18
N ALA A 220 5.28 -8.20 -15.93
CA ALA A 220 4.30 -8.81 -15.05
C ALA A 220 4.98 -9.91 -14.23
N GLU A 221 4.57 -10.06 -12.97
CA GLU A 221 5.11 -11.06 -12.06
C GLU A 221 3.99 -11.73 -11.27
N THR A 222 4.15 -13.01 -11.02
CA THR A 222 3.22 -13.77 -10.19
C THR A 222 4.01 -14.52 -9.13
N ASN A 223 3.68 -14.28 -7.87
CA ASN A 223 4.22 -15.09 -6.79
C ASN A 223 3.45 -16.41 -6.68
N LYS A 224 4.17 -17.54 -6.76
CA LYS A 224 3.59 -18.89 -6.67
C LYS A 224 3.92 -19.59 -5.34
N ASN A 225 4.69 -18.95 -4.47
CA ASN A 225 5.20 -19.54 -3.24
C ASN A 225 4.44 -19.09 -2.00
N VAL A 226 3.96 -17.84 -2.01
CA VAL A 226 3.23 -17.24 -0.89
C VAL A 226 1.75 -17.13 -1.26
N LYS A 227 0.92 -17.89 -0.58
CA LYS A 227 -0.53 -17.90 -0.78
C LYS A 227 -1.15 -16.67 -0.12
N VAL A 228 -2.23 -16.17 -0.69
CA VAL A 228 -3.02 -15.09 -0.08
C VAL A 228 -3.74 -15.63 1.17
N PRO A 229 -3.50 -15.06 2.36
CA PRO A 229 -4.21 -15.48 3.57
C PRO A 229 -5.70 -15.14 3.50
N ILE A 230 -6.55 -16.10 3.89
CA ILE A 230 -8.01 -15.89 4.04
C ILE A 230 -8.38 -16.29 5.46
N GLY A 231 -9.24 -15.52 6.10
CA GLY A 231 -9.71 -15.77 7.46
C GLY A 231 -8.69 -15.41 8.55
N LYS A 232 -7.59 -14.77 8.20
CA LYS A 232 -6.56 -14.28 9.12
C LYS A 232 -6.16 -12.85 8.78
N TRP A 233 -5.82 -12.07 9.78
CA TRP A 233 -5.14 -10.79 9.57
C TRP A 233 -3.72 -11.00 9.05
N PHE A 234 -3.29 -10.13 8.17
CA PHE A 234 -1.90 -10.06 7.74
C PHE A 234 -1.50 -8.62 7.42
N THR A 235 -0.28 -8.28 7.80
CA THR A 235 0.34 -6.99 7.45
C THR A 235 0.96 -7.10 6.08
N MET A 236 0.74 -6.11 5.23
CA MET A 236 1.37 -5.94 3.93
C MET A 236 2.32 -4.75 3.99
N ASP A 237 3.61 -5.00 3.76
CA ASP A 237 4.61 -3.95 3.64
C ASP A 237 4.95 -3.74 2.17
N TYR A 238 4.66 -2.57 1.65
CA TYR A 238 5.00 -2.15 0.29
C TYR A 238 6.19 -1.20 0.30
N TYR A 239 7.03 -1.34 -0.69
CA TYR A 239 8.01 -0.31 -0.99
C TYR A 239 8.04 -0.06 -2.49
N TYR A 240 7.91 1.20 -2.85
CA TYR A 240 8.07 1.69 -4.21
C TYR A 240 9.24 2.67 -4.27
N LYS A 241 10.09 2.50 -5.25
CA LYS A 241 11.12 3.47 -5.62
C LYS A 241 11.09 3.67 -7.12
N GLU A 242 10.92 4.92 -7.55
CA GLU A 242 11.03 5.30 -8.96
C GLU A 242 12.44 5.10 -9.47
N GLY A 243 12.55 4.56 -10.67
CA GLY A 243 13.83 4.38 -11.35
C GLY A 243 13.72 3.46 -12.57
N ASN A 244 14.84 3.31 -13.26
CA ASN A 244 14.98 2.40 -14.39
C ASN A 244 15.21 0.95 -13.91
N ASP A 245 15.54 0.04 -14.82
CA ASP A 245 15.78 -1.38 -14.51
C ASP A 245 16.94 -1.64 -13.53
N GLN A 246 17.79 -0.65 -13.26
CA GLN A 246 18.94 -0.79 -12.37
C GLN A 246 18.63 -0.33 -10.94
N ASP A 247 17.83 0.71 -10.78
CA ASP A 247 17.59 1.38 -9.50
C ASP A 247 16.11 1.52 -9.11
N GLY A 248 15.17 1.33 -10.04
CA GLY A 248 13.75 1.18 -9.74
C GLY A 248 13.50 -0.09 -8.93
N ARG A 249 12.63 -0.02 -7.95
CA ARG A 249 12.34 -1.16 -7.08
C ARG A 249 10.88 -1.20 -6.66
N PHE A 250 10.30 -2.38 -6.75
CA PHE A 250 9.03 -2.69 -6.12
C PHE A 250 9.21 -3.86 -5.16
N TYR A 251 8.79 -3.68 -3.92
CA TYR A 251 8.86 -4.70 -2.89
C TYR A 251 7.49 -4.92 -2.24
N LEU A 252 7.18 -6.15 -1.93
CA LEU A 252 6.05 -6.56 -1.10
C LEU A 252 6.47 -7.68 -0.19
N SER A 253 6.17 -7.56 1.08
CA SER A 253 6.15 -8.69 2.02
C SER A 253 4.81 -8.77 2.73
N ILE A 254 4.48 -9.96 3.22
CA ILE A 254 3.35 -10.15 4.13
C ILE A 254 3.83 -10.78 5.44
N THR A 255 3.13 -10.44 6.51
CA THR A 255 3.29 -11.07 7.82
C THR A 255 1.92 -11.48 8.32
N THR A 256 1.56 -12.75 8.16
CA THR A 256 0.32 -13.30 8.70
C THR A 256 0.40 -13.35 10.22
N GLU A 257 -0.70 -13.07 10.88
CA GLU A 257 -0.77 -13.11 12.35
C GLU A 257 -0.27 -14.45 12.91
N GLY A 258 0.73 -14.36 13.82
CA GLY A 258 1.41 -15.52 14.40
C GLY A 258 2.45 -16.17 13.51
N GLU A 259 2.73 -15.66 12.32
CA GLU A 259 3.70 -16.21 11.37
C GLU A 259 4.89 -15.26 11.15
N LYS A 260 5.95 -15.78 10.52
CA LYS A 260 7.10 -14.94 10.13
C LYS A 260 6.81 -14.18 8.84
N LYS A 261 7.49 -13.03 8.69
CA LYS A 261 7.50 -12.27 7.44
C LYS A 261 7.88 -13.15 6.25
N GLN A 262 7.14 -13.05 5.18
CA GLN A 262 7.38 -13.71 3.90
C GLN A 262 7.50 -12.65 2.80
N VAL A 263 8.63 -12.65 2.09
CA VAL A 263 8.81 -11.77 0.94
C VAL A 263 8.01 -12.33 -0.23
N VAL A 264 7.07 -11.54 -0.73
CA VAL A 264 6.25 -11.88 -1.90
C VAL A 264 6.94 -11.44 -3.18
N PHE A 265 7.40 -10.19 -3.22
CA PHE A 265 8.15 -9.61 -4.34
C PHE A 265 9.30 -8.76 -3.83
N ASP A 266 10.44 -8.86 -4.50
CA ASP A 266 11.57 -7.94 -4.39
C ASP A 266 12.18 -7.79 -5.78
N LEU A 267 11.69 -6.81 -6.53
CA LEU A 267 11.93 -6.66 -7.95
C LEU A 267 12.71 -5.38 -8.23
N LYS A 268 13.83 -5.51 -8.93
CA LYS A 268 14.51 -4.38 -9.58
C LYS A 268 14.04 -4.32 -11.02
N LYS A 269 13.19 -3.37 -11.31
CA LYS A 269 12.54 -3.17 -12.62
C LYS A 269 12.29 -1.68 -12.82
N ILE A 270 12.07 -1.27 -14.04
CA ILE A 270 11.60 0.08 -14.36
C ILE A 270 10.23 0.32 -13.68
N THR A 271 10.07 1.47 -13.04
CA THR A 271 8.90 1.87 -12.27
C THR A 271 8.33 3.23 -12.70
N HIS A 272 8.63 3.66 -13.91
CA HIS A 272 8.05 4.82 -14.58
C HIS A 272 7.85 4.49 -16.06
N HIS A 273 7.17 5.37 -16.80
CA HIS A 273 6.95 5.18 -18.24
C HIS A 273 8.28 5.08 -19.00
N THR A 274 8.38 4.09 -19.89
CA THR A 274 9.64 3.75 -20.58
C THR A 274 10.22 4.90 -21.41
N GLN A 275 9.40 5.85 -21.84
CA GLN A 275 9.78 7.00 -22.67
C GLN A 275 9.73 8.33 -21.90
N ASP A 276 9.48 8.32 -20.58
CA ASP A 276 9.46 9.55 -19.80
C ASP A 276 10.89 10.10 -19.62
N PRO A 277 11.22 11.30 -20.18
CA PRO A 277 12.54 11.86 -20.04
C PRO A 277 12.80 12.49 -18.66
N HIS A 278 11.75 12.75 -17.88
CA HIS A 278 11.81 13.47 -16.61
C HIS A 278 10.82 12.89 -15.57
N PRO A 279 11.00 11.63 -15.15
CA PRO A 279 10.12 11.03 -14.17
C PRO A 279 10.05 11.87 -12.88
N ASP A 280 8.86 12.15 -12.38
CA ASP A 280 8.62 13.07 -11.27
C ASP A 280 7.91 12.43 -10.07
N GLY A 281 7.82 11.10 -10.06
CA GLY A 281 7.26 10.31 -8.97
C GLY A 281 5.81 9.92 -9.17
N LEU A 282 5.23 9.33 -8.12
CA LEU A 282 3.83 8.94 -8.11
C LEU A 282 2.95 10.19 -7.99
N GLY A 283 2.22 10.52 -9.05
CA GLY A 283 1.20 11.56 -9.02
C GLY A 283 -0.09 11.08 -8.36
N HIS A 284 -0.32 9.76 -8.37
CA HIS A 284 -1.47 9.11 -7.78
C HIS A 284 -1.08 7.75 -7.20
N PHE A 285 -1.65 7.44 -6.05
CA PHE A 285 -1.39 6.19 -5.35
C PHE A 285 -2.66 5.68 -4.68
N ASN A 286 -2.99 4.42 -4.90
CA ASN A 286 -4.10 3.76 -4.22
C ASN A 286 -3.55 2.78 -3.19
N PRO A 287 -3.35 3.19 -1.94
CA PRO A 287 -2.81 2.34 -0.89
C PRO A 287 -3.69 1.15 -0.54
N ILE A 288 -4.99 1.33 -0.68
CA ILE A 288 -6.03 0.35 -0.32
C ILE A 288 -7.11 0.37 -1.40
N LYS A 289 -7.46 -0.79 -1.93
CA LYS A 289 -8.38 -0.90 -3.05
C LYS A 289 -9.14 -2.23 -3.07
N LEU A 290 -10.33 -2.20 -3.60
CA LEU A 290 -11.10 -3.37 -4.01
C LEU A 290 -11.68 -3.06 -5.39
N TYR A 291 -11.11 -3.65 -6.44
CA TYR A 291 -11.50 -3.36 -7.80
C TYR A 291 -11.47 -4.61 -8.67
N THR A 292 -12.61 -4.97 -9.26
CA THR A 292 -12.73 -6.20 -10.05
C THR A 292 -13.86 -6.14 -11.08
N SER A 293 -14.01 -7.21 -11.87
CA SER A 293 -15.03 -7.38 -12.89
C SER A 293 -16.41 -7.72 -12.31
N LYS A 294 -17.46 -7.42 -13.04
CA LYS A 294 -18.84 -7.82 -12.70
C LYS A 294 -19.02 -9.33 -12.64
N GLU A 295 -18.23 -10.09 -13.40
CA GLU A 295 -18.33 -11.56 -13.47
C GLU A 295 -17.92 -12.19 -12.14
N LEU A 296 -16.85 -11.67 -11.49
CA LEU A 296 -16.42 -12.13 -10.19
C LEU A 296 -17.42 -11.73 -9.09
N ILE A 297 -17.94 -10.50 -9.15
CA ILE A 297 -18.99 -10.04 -8.23
C ILE A 297 -20.25 -10.93 -8.35
N ALA A 298 -20.70 -11.21 -9.57
CA ALA A 298 -21.84 -12.08 -9.80
C ALA A 298 -21.59 -13.54 -9.35
N HIS A 299 -20.35 -14.01 -9.44
CA HIS A 299 -19.96 -15.32 -8.89
C HIS A 299 -20.11 -15.36 -7.37
N MET A 300 -19.60 -14.33 -6.67
CA MET A 300 -19.76 -14.22 -5.23
C MET A 300 -21.23 -14.27 -4.83
N LYS A 301 -22.06 -13.47 -5.49
CA LYS A 301 -23.50 -13.39 -5.21
C LYS A 301 -24.24 -14.73 -5.44
N ARG A 302 -23.86 -15.50 -6.48
CA ARG A 302 -24.43 -16.85 -6.71
C ARG A 302 -24.05 -17.87 -5.62
N ASN A 303 -23.04 -17.60 -4.83
CA ASN A 303 -22.63 -18.41 -3.68
C ASN A 303 -23.09 -17.82 -2.36
N ASP A 304 -24.04 -16.86 -2.37
CA ASP A 304 -24.51 -16.13 -1.19
C ASP A 304 -23.37 -15.48 -0.40
N LYS A 305 -22.37 -14.96 -1.14
CA LYS A 305 -21.16 -14.31 -0.61
C LYS A 305 -20.99 -12.92 -1.20
N THR A 306 -20.22 -12.08 -0.47
CA THR A 306 -19.94 -10.71 -0.89
C THR A 306 -18.44 -10.46 -0.94
N LEU A 307 -17.99 -9.64 -1.88
CA LEU A 307 -16.60 -9.17 -1.88
C LEU A 307 -16.45 -8.09 -0.83
N GLN A 308 -15.59 -8.35 0.15
CA GLN A 308 -15.32 -7.41 1.23
C GLN A 308 -13.88 -7.55 1.74
N ILE A 309 -13.29 -6.42 2.11
CA ILE A 309 -11.93 -6.34 2.67
C ILE A 309 -11.99 -5.44 3.89
N TYR A 310 -11.29 -5.83 4.95
CA TYR A 310 -11.07 -4.99 6.12
C TYR A 310 -9.62 -4.51 6.13
N TRP A 311 -9.45 -3.23 6.40
CA TRP A 311 -8.16 -2.54 6.45
C TRP A 311 -7.94 -1.96 7.84
N ASP A 312 -6.70 -2.04 8.30
CA ASP A 312 -6.30 -1.53 9.61
C ASP A 312 -4.84 -1.09 9.60
N ASP A 313 -4.40 -0.35 10.60
CA ASP A 313 -3.00 0.04 10.81
C ASP A 313 -2.29 0.60 9.57
N LEU A 314 -2.93 1.52 8.85
CA LEU A 314 -2.30 2.19 7.71
C LEU A 314 -1.18 3.10 8.20
N ARG A 315 0.02 2.92 7.66
CA ARG A 315 1.22 3.72 7.97
C ARG A 315 1.99 4.04 6.71
N LEU A 316 2.44 5.29 6.60
CA LEU A 316 3.22 5.80 5.47
C LEU A 316 4.54 6.38 5.97
N TRP A 317 5.65 6.02 5.33
CA TRP A 317 6.97 6.54 5.65
C TRP A 317 7.67 7.08 4.40
N LYS A 318 8.46 8.13 4.60
CA LYS A 318 9.46 8.62 3.66
C LYS A 318 10.83 8.04 4.03
N ASN A 319 11.63 7.73 3.02
CA ASN A 319 13.02 7.23 3.17
C ASN A 319 13.19 5.93 3.99
N LYS A 320 12.12 5.22 4.31
CA LYS A 320 12.19 3.89 4.90
C LYS A 320 12.39 2.86 3.80
N LYS A 321 13.32 1.93 4.02
CA LYS A 321 13.59 0.82 3.10
C LYS A 321 13.12 -0.50 3.71
N PRO A 322 12.74 -1.49 2.87
CA PRO A 322 12.45 -2.83 3.37
C PRO A 322 13.72 -3.46 3.94
N GLU A 323 13.55 -4.16 5.06
CA GLU A 323 14.57 -4.98 5.74
C GLU A 323 14.65 -6.37 5.11
#